data_2e7340bd5ddce8acc129fbc2a2a74606
#
_entry.id   2e7340bd5ddce8acc129fbc2a2a74606
#
_cell.length_a   1.000
_cell.length_b   1.000
_cell.length_c   1.000
_cell.angle_alpha   90.00
_cell.angle_beta   90.00
_cell.angle_gamma   90.00
#
_symmetry.space_group_name_H-M   'P 1'
#
loop_
_entity.id
_entity.type
_entity.pdbx_description
1 polymer ?
#
loop_
_entity_poly.entity_id
_entity_poly.type
_entity_poly.pdbx_seq_one_letter_code
_entity_poly.pdbx_strand_id
1 'polypeptide(L)'
;ITIIQGDSATGKTTLINMLRQAENLGRSSGVDVVCEAPCRVLEGANWKLLLQNMHGNIIFTDEENAFINTEEFAAEVRNSDNYFVLITRENLYNLPYSVEEIYGLHASGKYQNTKKVYQQMYQIYSEMLPCQSEPEKLLVEDSNSGY
;
A
#
# COMPACT_ATOMS: atom_id res chain seq x y z
N ILE A 1 4.89 -6.24 5.45
CA ILE A 1 4.47 -5.48 4.24
C ILE A 1 2.97 -5.24 4.34
N THR A 2 2.54 -4.06 3.95
CA THR A 2 1.12 -3.73 3.73
C THR A 2 0.96 -3.26 2.29
N ILE A 3 -0.01 -3.81 1.58
CA ILE A 3 -0.38 -3.38 0.24
C ILE A 3 -1.66 -2.56 0.33
N ILE A 4 -1.66 -1.35 -0.20
CA ILE A 4 -2.87 -0.54 -0.35
C ILE A 4 -3.29 -0.59 -1.82
N GLN A 5 -4.37 -1.32 -2.06
CA GLN A 5 -4.97 -1.49 -3.38
C GLN A 5 -6.25 -0.67 -3.51
N GLY A 6 -6.58 -0.28 -4.72
CA GLY A 6 -7.85 0.37 -5.03
C GLY A 6 -7.80 1.17 -6.30
N ASP A 7 -8.98 1.46 -6.82
CA ASP A 7 -9.18 2.23 -8.04
C ASP A 7 -8.74 3.69 -7.89
N SER A 8 -8.79 4.40 -9.00
CA SER A 8 -8.56 5.85 -9.03
C SER A 8 -9.51 6.60 -8.08
N ALA A 9 -9.08 7.73 -7.59
CA ALA A 9 -9.85 8.62 -6.70
C ALA A 9 -10.19 8.07 -5.30
N THR A 10 -9.50 7.04 -4.81
CA THR A 10 -9.65 6.55 -3.43
C THR A 10 -8.78 7.28 -2.41
N GLY A 11 -7.96 8.24 -2.83
CA GLY A 11 -7.10 9.05 -1.96
C GLY A 11 -5.68 8.50 -1.77
N LYS A 12 -5.26 7.48 -2.53
CA LYS A 12 -3.90 6.93 -2.46
C LYS A 12 -2.82 7.97 -2.74
N THR A 13 -2.97 8.71 -3.82
CA THR A 13 -2.05 9.81 -4.18
C THR A 13 -2.07 10.93 -3.14
N THR A 14 -3.25 11.21 -2.56
CA THR A 14 -3.36 12.20 -1.47
C THR A 14 -2.56 11.78 -0.26
N LEU A 15 -2.62 10.49 0.12
CA LEU A 15 -1.86 9.94 1.23
C LEU A 15 -0.34 10.14 1.03
N ILE A 16 0.19 9.76 -0.13
CA ILE A 16 1.62 9.94 -0.44
C ILE A 16 2.00 11.41 -0.42
N ASN A 17 1.18 12.30 -1.00
CA ASN A 17 1.45 13.74 -1.00
C ASN A 17 1.48 14.33 0.42
N MET A 18 0.57 13.92 1.29
CA MET A 18 0.55 14.35 2.69
C MET A 18 1.81 13.89 3.43
N LEU A 19 2.23 12.64 3.25
CA LEU A 19 3.45 12.12 3.84
C LEU A 19 4.70 12.85 3.33
N ARG A 20 4.77 13.12 2.03
CA ARG A 20 5.86 13.89 1.41
C ARG A 20 5.92 15.32 1.95
N GLN A 21 4.77 15.96 2.15
CA GLN A 21 4.71 17.28 2.78
C GLN A 21 5.17 17.25 4.23
N ALA A 22 4.73 16.28 5.00
CA ALA A 22 5.14 16.12 6.39
C ALA A 22 6.66 15.87 6.51
N GLU A 23 7.23 15.07 5.63
CA GLU A 23 8.67 14.78 5.60
C GLU A 23 9.49 16.03 5.23
N ASN A 24 9.07 16.78 4.23
CA ASN A 24 9.83 17.94 3.73
C ASN A 24 9.67 19.20 4.58
N LEU A 25 8.49 19.44 5.12
CA LEU A 25 8.14 20.69 5.81
C LEU A 25 7.96 20.51 7.32
N GLY A 26 7.91 19.29 7.81
CA GLY A 26 7.67 18.99 9.22
C GLY A 26 6.39 19.65 9.75
N ARG A 27 6.48 20.34 10.88
CA ARG A 27 5.33 21.02 11.48
C ARG A 27 4.73 22.14 10.63
N SER A 28 5.49 22.70 9.71
CA SER A 28 5.03 23.74 8.79
C SER A 28 4.12 23.22 7.68
N SER A 29 4.03 21.91 7.51
CA SER A 29 3.17 21.29 6.49
C SER A 29 1.67 21.38 6.82
N GLY A 30 1.32 21.56 8.10
CA GLY A 30 -0.05 21.42 8.58
C GLY A 30 -0.57 19.98 8.59
N VAL A 31 0.33 19.01 8.30
CA VAL A 31 0.04 17.57 8.34
C VAL A 31 0.64 16.98 9.61
N ASP A 32 -0.19 16.33 10.39
CA ASP A 32 0.21 15.65 11.63
C ASP A 32 0.29 14.15 11.35
N VAL A 33 1.50 13.58 11.43
CA VAL A 33 1.73 12.15 11.26
C VAL A 33 1.99 11.53 12.62
N VAL A 34 1.06 10.69 13.07
CA VAL A 34 1.16 9.98 14.34
C VAL A 34 1.48 8.51 14.04
N CYS A 35 2.72 8.11 14.31
CA CYS A 35 3.22 6.77 14.06
C CYS A 35 4.22 6.37 15.15
N GLU A 36 4.35 5.07 15.39
CA GLU A 36 5.34 4.53 16.33
C GLU A 36 6.77 4.56 15.77
N ALA A 37 6.91 4.64 14.46
CA ALA A 37 8.18 4.73 13.74
C ALA A 37 8.17 5.88 12.71
N PRO A 38 9.33 6.41 12.32
CA PRO A 38 9.39 7.46 11.31
C PRO A 38 8.79 6.98 9.98
N CYS A 39 7.91 7.78 9.40
CA CYS A 39 7.34 7.53 8.08
C CYS A 39 8.17 8.25 7.02
N ARG A 40 8.56 7.52 5.97
CA ARG A 40 9.39 8.00 4.87
C ARG A 40 8.75 7.67 3.53
N VAL A 41 8.90 8.55 2.56
CA VAL A 41 8.51 8.29 1.17
C VAL A 41 9.74 7.89 0.38
N LEU A 42 9.70 6.72 -0.25
CA LEU A 42 10.77 6.22 -1.11
C LEU A 42 10.38 6.40 -2.57
N GLU A 43 11.16 7.19 -3.28
CA GLU A 43 10.90 7.52 -4.69
C GLU A 43 12.18 7.88 -5.45
N GLY A 44 12.07 7.85 -6.77
CA GLY A 44 13.12 8.32 -7.67
C GLY A 44 14.22 7.30 -7.97
N ALA A 45 15.17 7.71 -8.82
CA ALA A 45 16.19 6.82 -9.36
C ALA A 45 17.21 6.31 -8.32
N ASN A 46 17.40 7.05 -7.24
CA ASN A 46 18.37 6.71 -6.18
C ASN A 46 17.74 5.90 -5.04
N TRP A 47 16.55 5.33 -5.26
CA TRP A 47 15.78 4.61 -4.24
C TRP A 47 16.61 3.57 -3.47
N LYS A 48 17.47 2.83 -4.14
CA LYS A 48 18.27 1.77 -3.53
C LYS A 48 19.25 2.32 -2.50
N LEU A 49 19.98 3.36 -2.87
CA LEU A 49 20.93 4.03 -1.97
C LEU A 49 20.22 4.65 -0.77
N LEU A 50 19.05 5.25 -0.99
CA LEU A 50 18.23 5.82 0.07
C LEU A 50 17.75 4.71 1.03
N LEU A 51 17.23 3.62 0.49
CA LEU A 51 16.72 2.49 1.28
C LEU A 51 17.81 1.85 2.13
N GLN A 52 18.99 1.68 1.60
CA GLN A 52 20.14 1.09 2.33
C GLN A 52 20.61 1.95 3.52
N ASN A 53 20.24 3.23 3.55
CA ASN A 53 20.52 4.13 4.67
C ASN A 53 19.32 4.35 5.60
N MET A 54 18.21 3.65 5.39
CA MET A 54 17.01 3.74 6.21
C MET A 54 16.87 2.48 7.07
N HIS A 55 16.69 2.65 8.37
CA HIS A 55 16.54 1.55 9.32
C HIS A 55 15.38 1.83 10.29
N GLY A 56 14.55 0.83 10.52
CA GLY A 56 13.45 0.92 11.47
C GLY A 56 12.37 1.94 11.10
N ASN A 57 12.20 2.24 9.80
CA ASN A 57 11.21 3.18 9.32
C ASN A 57 9.98 2.46 8.75
N ILE A 58 8.89 3.21 8.60
CA ILE A 58 7.76 2.83 7.77
C ILE A 58 7.95 3.51 6.40
N ILE A 59 8.22 2.71 5.39
CA ILE A 59 8.55 3.16 4.03
C ILE A 59 7.29 3.11 3.16
N PHE A 60 6.91 4.25 2.61
CA PHE A 60 5.81 4.38 1.65
C PHE A 60 6.36 4.56 0.24
N THR A 61 5.81 3.85 -0.70
CA THR A 61 6.06 4.06 -2.14
C THR A 61 4.83 3.66 -2.95
N ASP A 62 4.73 4.16 -4.15
CA ASP A 62 3.58 3.94 -5.03
C ASP A 62 3.98 3.41 -6.42
N GLU A 63 2.97 3.06 -7.20
CA GLU A 63 3.11 2.50 -8.54
C GLU A 63 3.71 3.43 -9.59
N GLU A 64 3.85 4.73 -9.30
CA GLU A 64 4.58 5.66 -10.16
C GLU A 64 6.08 5.34 -10.20
N ASN A 65 6.55 4.61 -9.18
CA ASN A 65 7.93 4.17 -9.07
C ASN A 65 8.10 2.76 -9.65
N ALA A 66 8.57 2.66 -10.89
CA ALA A 66 8.71 1.38 -11.61
C ALA A 66 9.57 0.35 -10.88
N PHE A 67 10.44 0.76 -9.97
CA PHE A 67 11.29 -0.15 -9.21
C PHE A 67 10.52 -1.13 -8.32
N ILE A 68 9.28 -0.80 -7.90
CA ILE A 68 8.49 -1.68 -7.02
C ILE A 68 8.19 -3.05 -7.65
N ASN A 69 8.21 -3.14 -8.97
CA ASN A 69 7.97 -4.37 -9.73
C ASN A 69 9.25 -5.17 -10.06
N THR A 70 10.41 -4.74 -9.54
CA THR A 70 11.69 -5.37 -9.85
C THR A 70 12.09 -6.41 -8.81
N GLU A 71 12.82 -7.45 -9.25
CA GLU A 71 13.47 -8.40 -8.37
C GLU A 71 14.49 -7.75 -7.43
N GLU A 72 15.15 -6.70 -7.91
CA GLU A 72 16.12 -5.95 -7.13
C GLU A 72 15.46 -5.29 -5.92
N PHE A 73 14.30 -4.65 -6.11
CA PHE A 73 13.53 -4.07 -5.01
C PHE A 73 13.06 -5.16 -4.04
N ALA A 74 12.56 -6.27 -4.55
CA ALA A 74 12.13 -7.39 -3.72
C ALA A 74 13.27 -7.96 -2.87
N ALA A 75 14.50 -8.01 -3.41
CA ALA A 75 15.67 -8.43 -2.66
C ALA A 75 16.04 -7.45 -1.53
N GLU A 76 16.00 -6.15 -1.81
CA GLU A 76 16.25 -5.12 -0.78
C GLU A 76 15.19 -5.14 0.32
N VAL A 77 13.90 -5.33 -0.03
CA VAL A 77 12.81 -5.45 0.94
C VAL A 77 13.01 -6.65 1.88
N ARG A 78 13.41 -7.81 1.33
CA ARG A 78 13.66 -9.02 2.14
C ARG A 78 14.81 -8.87 3.12
N ASN A 79 15.80 -8.04 2.80
CA ASN A 79 16.99 -7.83 3.62
C ASN A 79 16.88 -6.58 4.52
N SER A 80 15.79 -5.85 4.44
CA SER A 80 15.58 -4.61 5.17
C SER A 80 14.89 -4.86 6.52
N ASP A 81 15.22 -4.06 7.52
CA ASP A 81 14.55 -3.99 8.81
C ASP A 81 13.43 -2.93 8.85
N ASN A 82 13.11 -2.35 7.70
CA ASN A 82 12.02 -1.42 7.56
C ASN A 82 10.69 -2.13 7.32
N TYR A 83 9.59 -1.44 7.62
CA TYR A 83 8.25 -1.86 7.27
C TYR A 83 7.80 -1.15 5.98
N PHE A 84 7.18 -1.89 5.07
CA PHE A 84 6.81 -1.35 3.76
C PHE A 84 5.31 -1.22 3.61
N VAL A 85 4.86 -0.06 3.15
CA VAL A 85 3.49 0.24 2.73
C VAL A 85 3.53 0.59 1.25
N LEU A 86 3.05 -0.32 0.41
CA LEU A 86 3.13 -0.23 -1.04
C LEU A 86 1.75 0.08 -1.60
N ILE A 87 1.67 1.16 -2.35
CA ILE A 87 0.42 1.64 -2.93
C ILE A 87 0.42 1.30 -4.42
N THR A 88 -0.51 0.42 -4.82
CA THR A 88 -0.54 -0.10 -6.19
C THR A 88 -1.96 -0.45 -6.62
N ARG A 89 -2.17 -0.55 -7.93
CA ARG A 89 -3.38 -1.13 -8.53
C ARG A 89 -3.17 -2.57 -8.96
N GLU A 90 -1.92 -2.99 -9.10
CA GLU A 90 -1.54 -4.29 -9.62
C GLU A 90 -0.97 -5.18 -8.52
N ASN A 91 -0.94 -6.47 -8.80
CA ASN A 91 -0.30 -7.44 -7.91
C ASN A 91 1.22 -7.37 -8.05
N LEU A 92 1.91 -7.39 -6.91
CA LEU A 92 3.36 -7.35 -6.85
C LEU A 92 3.90 -8.78 -6.60
N TYR A 93 4.08 -9.53 -7.68
CA TYR A 93 4.40 -10.97 -7.61
C TYR A 93 5.77 -11.29 -7.03
N ASN A 94 6.71 -10.34 -7.05
CA ASN A 94 8.07 -10.55 -6.57
C ASN A 94 8.21 -10.38 -5.05
N LEU A 95 7.18 -9.88 -4.38
CA LEU A 95 7.19 -9.56 -2.95
C LEU A 95 6.48 -10.63 -2.12
N PRO A 96 7.01 -10.96 -0.93
CA PRO A 96 6.42 -11.95 -0.03
C PRO A 96 5.35 -11.32 0.86
N TYR A 97 4.14 -11.15 0.37
CA TYR A 97 2.99 -10.72 1.16
C TYR A 97 1.82 -11.69 1.02
N SER A 98 0.97 -11.73 2.02
CA SER A 98 -0.26 -12.53 2.01
C SER A 98 -1.48 -11.68 1.63
N VAL A 99 -2.59 -12.34 1.31
CA VAL A 99 -3.86 -11.66 1.03
C VAL A 99 -4.38 -10.86 2.22
N GLU A 100 -4.01 -11.24 3.43
CA GLU A 100 -4.38 -10.55 4.67
C GLU A 100 -3.68 -9.19 4.82
N GLU A 101 -2.58 -8.99 4.09
CA GLU A 101 -1.83 -7.73 4.06
C GLU A 101 -2.31 -6.76 2.99
N ILE A 102 -3.40 -7.09 2.27
CA ILE A 102 -3.98 -6.26 1.21
C ILE A 102 -5.16 -5.47 1.76
N TYR A 103 -5.05 -4.16 1.69
CA TYR A 103 -6.02 -3.20 2.18
C TYR A 103 -6.54 -2.29 1.09
N GLY A 104 -7.79 -1.88 1.24
CA GLY A 104 -8.40 -0.81 0.47
C GLY A 104 -8.53 0.47 1.28
N LEU A 105 -8.85 1.57 0.61
CA LEU A 105 -9.19 2.84 1.24
C LEU A 105 -10.64 3.18 0.99
N HIS A 106 -11.39 3.41 2.08
CA HIS A 106 -12.71 4.01 2.03
C HIS A 106 -12.63 5.52 2.19
N ALA A 107 -13.19 6.27 1.25
CA ALA A 107 -13.46 7.68 1.43
C ALA A 107 -14.83 7.82 2.08
N SER A 108 -14.87 8.17 3.36
CA SER A 108 -16.11 8.59 4.02
C SER A 108 -16.32 10.08 3.77
N GLY A 109 -17.52 10.50 3.35
CA GLY A 109 -17.87 11.90 3.18
C GLY A 109 -18.11 12.39 1.76
N LYS A 110 -18.33 11.51 0.80
CA LYS A 110 -18.87 11.84 -0.53
C LYS A 110 -20.31 12.39 -0.48
N TYR A 111 -20.94 12.30 0.67
CA TYR A 111 -22.30 12.74 0.87
C TYR A 111 -22.34 14.06 1.67
N GLN A 112 -22.48 15.13 0.90
CA GLN A 112 -23.13 16.39 1.22
C GLN A 112 -22.96 16.91 2.65
N ASN A 113 -22.19 18.00 2.81
CA ASN A 113 -22.15 18.86 3.98
C ASN A 113 -21.23 18.49 5.15
N THR A 114 -20.41 17.46 5.07
CA THR A 114 -19.35 17.27 6.06
C THR A 114 -18.04 17.90 5.58
N LYS A 115 -17.56 18.89 6.31
CA LYS A 115 -16.29 19.61 6.02
C LYS A 115 -15.03 18.73 6.22
N LYS A 116 -15.17 17.46 6.61
CA LYS A 116 -14.06 16.54 6.86
C LYS A 116 -14.30 15.23 6.12
N VAL A 117 -13.37 14.88 5.23
CA VAL A 117 -13.31 13.58 4.58
C VAL A 117 -12.39 12.69 5.42
N TYR A 118 -12.92 11.60 5.94
CA TYR A 118 -12.14 10.58 6.63
C TYR A 118 -11.89 9.41 5.68
N GLN A 119 -10.64 9.01 5.54
CA GLN A 119 -10.27 7.82 4.81
C GLN A 119 -9.88 6.75 5.82
N GLN A 120 -10.44 5.57 5.66
CA GLN A 120 -10.15 4.41 6.51
C GLN A 120 -9.63 3.26 5.66
N MET A 121 -8.62 2.57 6.19
CA MET A 121 -8.17 1.31 5.62
C MET A 121 -9.09 0.18 6.06
N TYR A 122 -9.36 -0.74 5.14
CA TYR A 122 -10.08 -1.99 5.42
C TYR A 122 -9.40 -3.14 4.70
N GLN A 123 -9.39 -4.33 5.31
CA GLN A 123 -8.90 -5.53 4.65
C GLN A 123 -9.84 -5.92 3.51
N ILE A 124 -9.29 -6.08 2.30
CA ILE A 124 -10.07 -6.48 1.12
C ILE A 124 -10.49 -7.94 1.24
N TYR A 125 -9.61 -8.78 1.74
CA TYR A 125 -9.82 -10.21 1.93
C TYR A 125 -9.84 -10.53 3.43
N SER A 126 -10.97 -10.29 4.10
CA SER A 126 -11.12 -10.70 5.49
C SER A 126 -11.75 -12.08 5.57
N GLU A 127 -11.24 -12.94 6.46
CA GLU A 127 -11.80 -14.28 6.72
C GLU A 127 -13.20 -14.23 7.33
N MET A 128 -13.71 -13.07 7.68
CA MET A 128 -15.04 -12.87 8.26
C MET A 128 -16.13 -12.58 7.23
N LEU A 129 -16.10 -13.21 6.08
CA LEU A 129 -17.35 -13.41 5.34
C LEU A 129 -18.06 -14.58 6.01
N PRO A 130 -19.25 -14.37 6.60
CA PRO A 130 -20.03 -15.51 7.06
C PRO A 130 -20.26 -16.43 5.87
N CYS A 131 -19.84 -17.68 5.99
CA CYS A 131 -20.09 -18.75 5.03
C CYS A 131 -21.61 -19.01 4.89
N GLN A 132 -22.33 -18.11 4.25
CA GLN A 132 -23.78 -18.27 4.00
C GLN A 132 -24.18 -18.04 2.55
N SER A 133 -23.26 -17.77 1.66
CA SER A 133 -23.52 -17.84 0.23
C SER A 133 -22.55 -18.83 -0.41
N GLU A 134 -23.06 -19.99 -0.77
CA GLU A 134 -22.37 -20.83 -1.73
C GLU A 134 -22.14 -20.00 -3.00
N PRO A 135 -20.93 -19.97 -3.57
CA PRO A 135 -20.68 -19.23 -4.79
C PRO A 135 -21.57 -19.82 -5.89
N GLU A 136 -22.38 -19.00 -6.53
CA GLU A 136 -23.24 -19.43 -7.65
C GLU A 136 -22.43 -19.98 -8.85
N LYS A 137 -21.15 -19.62 -8.92
CA LYS A 137 -20.21 -20.15 -9.92
C LYS A 137 -18.82 -20.27 -9.32
N LEU A 138 -18.29 -21.47 -9.37
CA LEU A 138 -16.88 -21.73 -9.13
C LEU A 138 -16.17 -21.74 -10.50
N LEU A 139 -15.35 -20.73 -10.80
CA LEU A 139 -14.42 -20.77 -11.90
C LEU A 139 -13.17 -21.51 -11.43
N VAL A 140 -13.03 -22.74 -11.84
CA VAL A 140 -11.81 -23.51 -11.65
C VAL A 140 -11.00 -23.37 -12.93
N GLU A 141 -9.84 -22.75 -12.86
CA GLU A 141 -8.88 -22.79 -13.93
C GLU A 141 -8.31 -24.20 -13.97
N ASP A 142 -8.69 -24.97 -14.97
CA ASP A 142 -8.13 -26.29 -15.18
C ASP A 142 -6.72 -26.11 -15.75
N SER A 143 -5.73 -26.21 -14.90
CA SER A 143 -4.32 -26.19 -15.28
C SER A 143 -3.89 -27.50 -15.96
N ASN A 144 -4.82 -28.41 -16.20
CA ASN A 144 -4.53 -29.73 -16.72
C ASN A 144 -4.86 -29.83 -18.23
N SER A 145 -4.23 -28.98 -19.01
CA SER A 145 -4.11 -29.19 -20.45
C SER A 145 -2.98 -30.16 -20.80
N GLY A 146 -2.76 -31.17 -19.99
CA GLY A 146 -1.79 -32.20 -20.19
C GLY A 146 -2.38 -33.42 -20.89
N TYR A 147 -2.82 -33.25 -22.11
CA TYR A 147 -3.05 -34.37 -23.05
C TYR A 147 -2.38 -34.08 -24.36
#